data_0e8214b1af05e6f8c66ebef75e4a444e
#
_entry.id   0e8214b1af05e6f8c66ebef75e4a444e
#
_cell.length_a   1.000
_cell.length_b   1.000
_cell.length_c   1.000
_cell.angle_alpha   90.00
_cell.angle_beta   90.00
_cell.angle_gamma   90.00
#
_symmetry.space_group_name_H-M   'P 1'
#
loop_
_entity.id
_entity.type
_entity.pdbx_description
1 polymer ?
#
loop_
_entity_poly.entity_id
_entity_poly.type
_entity_poly.pdbx_seq_one_letter_code
_entity_poly.pdbx_strand_id
1 'polypeptide(L)' 'MKNESKRDRFIRLAEARTNKIISMIRLLGNCSNTRIYEYDKKDIQKIFAAIEEELKAAKLKYEISDVDDKKFTLR' A
#
# COMPACT_ATOMS: atom_id res chain seq x y z
N MET A 1 9.03 27.07 -16.58
CA MET A 1 8.54 26.00 -15.74
C MET A 1 8.45 24.69 -16.48
N LYS A 2 8.99 23.70 -15.86
CA LYS A 2 9.08 22.42 -16.49
C LYS A 2 7.93 21.52 -16.12
N ASN A 3 7.32 20.92 -17.10
CA ASN A 3 6.24 19.98 -16.82
C ASN A 3 6.81 18.62 -16.45
N GLU A 4 6.20 18.04 -15.48
CA GLU A 4 6.55 16.70 -15.05
C GLU A 4 6.02 15.69 -16.06
N SER A 5 6.82 14.71 -16.42
CA SER A 5 6.32 13.61 -17.23
C SER A 5 5.43 12.71 -16.35
N LYS A 6 4.68 11.83 -16.99
CA LYS A 6 3.88 10.87 -16.25
C LYS A 6 4.75 9.98 -15.38
N ARG A 7 5.90 9.60 -15.90
CA ARG A 7 6.84 8.77 -15.16
C ARG A 7 7.38 9.50 -13.95
N ASP A 8 7.79 10.75 -14.13
CA ASP A 8 8.31 11.55 -13.03
C ASP A 8 7.28 11.75 -11.94
N ARG A 9 6.03 11.98 -12.35
CA ARG A 9 4.96 12.15 -11.39
C ARG A 9 4.73 10.87 -10.60
N PHE A 10 4.75 9.74 -11.28
CA PHE A 10 4.56 8.46 -10.61
C PHE A 10 5.66 8.23 -9.57
N ILE A 11 6.91 8.45 -9.95
CA ILE A 11 8.02 8.24 -9.05
C ILE A 11 7.88 9.12 -7.82
N ARG A 12 7.60 10.40 -8.01
CA ARG A 12 7.48 11.34 -6.91
C ARG A 12 6.36 10.95 -5.94
N LEU A 13 5.19 10.66 -6.50
CA LEU A 13 4.04 10.34 -5.67
C LEU A 13 4.16 8.96 -5.04
N ALA A 14 4.60 7.98 -5.80
CA ALA A 14 4.71 6.62 -5.28
C ALA A 14 5.76 6.51 -4.19
N GLU A 15 6.89 7.19 -4.37
CA GLU A 15 7.92 7.20 -3.33
C GLU A 15 7.41 7.83 -2.04
N ALA A 16 6.76 8.99 -2.18
CA ALA A 16 6.26 9.70 -1.02
C ALA A 16 5.23 8.87 -0.26
N ARG A 17 4.32 8.26 -1.01
CA ARG A 17 3.26 7.46 -0.39
C ARG A 17 3.79 6.18 0.21
N THR A 18 4.75 5.54 -0.46
CA THR A 18 5.35 4.32 0.07
C THR A 18 6.06 4.60 1.38
N ASN A 19 6.83 5.68 1.42
CA ASN A 19 7.53 6.03 2.65
C ASN A 19 6.56 6.33 3.78
N LYS A 20 5.45 6.96 3.46
CA LYS A 20 4.45 7.27 4.47
C LYS A 20 3.80 5.99 4.99
N ILE A 21 3.50 5.04 4.11
CA ILE A 21 2.94 3.77 4.51
C ILE A 21 3.90 3.02 5.42
N ILE A 22 5.17 2.98 5.04
CA ILE A 22 6.18 2.30 5.87
C ILE A 22 6.27 2.93 7.24
N SER A 23 6.27 4.26 7.31
CA SER A 23 6.28 4.97 8.58
C SER A 23 5.08 4.60 9.44
N MET A 24 3.91 4.57 8.83
CA MET A 24 2.69 4.25 9.56
C MET A 24 2.69 2.82 10.06
N ILE A 25 3.23 1.91 9.27
CA ILE A 25 3.34 0.52 9.70
C ILE A 25 4.27 0.41 10.90
N ARG A 26 5.36 1.14 10.88
CA ARG A 26 6.28 1.15 12.01
C ARG A 26 5.62 1.69 13.28
N LEU A 27 4.83 2.76 13.11
CA LEU A 27 4.09 3.31 14.24
C LEU A 27 3.09 2.32 14.80
N LEU A 28 2.41 1.60 13.92
CA LEU A 28 1.50 0.56 14.34
C LEU A 28 2.24 -0.51 15.13
N GLY A 29 3.43 -0.88 14.68
CA GLY A 29 4.25 -1.84 15.40
C GLY A 29 4.59 -1.38 16.81
N ASN A 30 4.74 -0.06 17.01
CA ASN A 30 5.05 0.47 18.33
C ASN A 30 3.88 0.31 19.31
N CYS A 31 2.67 0.08 18.80
CA CYS A 31 1.54 -0.19 19.67
C CYS A 31 1.59 -1.56 20.33
N SER A 32 2.62 -2.34 20.00
CA SER A 32 2.79 -3.65 20.63
C SER A 32 3.28 -3.58 22.07
N ASN A 33 3.63 -2.39 22.55
CA ASN A 33 4.16 -2.20 23.88
C ASN A 33 3.07 -2.45 24.93
N THR A 34 3.13 -3.61 25.58
CA THR A 34 2.11 -4.02 26.53
C THR A 34 2.16 -3.25 27.86
N ARG A 35 3.18 -2.46 28.08
CA ARG A 35 3.24 -1.60 29.25
C ARG A 35 2.26 -0.46 29.15
N ILE A 36 1.96 -0.06 27.92
CA ILE A 36 1.12 1.11 27.66
C ILE A 36 -0.22 0.72 27.07
N TYR A 37 -0.22 -0.34 26.25
CA TYR A 37 -1.41 -0.70 25.49
C TYR A 37 -1.87 -2.11 25.83
N GLU A 38 -3.15 -2.31 25.67
CA GLU A 38 -3.75 -3.61 25.94
C GLU A 38 -4.41 -4.11 24.65
N TYR A 39 -4.11 -5.35 24.28
CA TYR A 39 -4.70 -5.95 23.09
C TYR A 39 -4.64 -7.45 23.21
N ASP A 40 -5.43 -8.14 22.41
CA ASP A 40 -5.36 -9.58 22.35
C ASP A 40 -5.05 -10.05 20.93
N LYS A 41 -4.95 -11.34 20.75
CA LYS A 41 -4.61 -11.90 19.45
C LYS A 41 -5.64 -11.58 18.38
N LYS A 42 -6.90 -11.54 18.78
CA LYS A 42 -7.97 -11.25 17.83
C LYS A 42 -7.86 -9.84 17.30
N ASP A 43 -7.49 -8.91 18.17
CA ASP A 43 -7.28 -7.53 17.75
C ASP A 43 -6.23 -7.46 16.66
N ILE A 44 -5.11 -8.13 16.90
CA ILE A 44 -3.98 -8.09 15.98
C ILE A 44 -4.34 -8.75 14.66
N GLN A 45 -5.03 -9.87 14.71
CA GLN A 45 -5.46 -10.56 13.51
C GLN A 45 -6.39 -9.69 12.66
N LYS A 46 -7.32 -9.00 13.31
CA LYS A 46 -8.24 -8.11 12.60
C LYS A 46 -7.51 -6.95 11.95
N ILE A 47 -6.58 -6.36 12.66
CA ILE A 47 -5.83 -5.23 12.16
C ILE A 47 -5.04 -5.62 10.91
N PHE A 48 -4.28 -6.68 11.01
CA PHE A 48 -3.42 -7.05 9.88
C PHE A 48 -4.22 -7.64 8.74
N ALA A 49 -5.32 -8.33 9.03
CA ALA A 49 -6.19 -8.81 7.96
C ALA A 49 -6.75 -7.64 7.15
N ALA A 50 -7.16 -6.57 7.83
CA ALA A 50 -7.68 -5.40 7.15
C ALA A 50 -6.61 -4.73 6.29
N ILE A 51 -5.40 -4.62 6.81
CA ILE A 51 -4.31 -4.01 6.07
C ILE A 51 -3.96 -4.85 4.84
N GLU A 52 -3.91 -6.16 5.02
CA GLU A 52 -3.59 -7.07 3.92
C GLU A 52 -4.64 -7.04 2.84
N GLU A 53 -5.91 -6.88 3.21
CA GLU A 53 -6.99 -6.73 2.24
C GLU A 53 -6.79 -5.49 1.38
N GLU A 54 -6.47 -4.38 2.02
CA GLU A 54 -6.26 -3.13 1.30
C GLU A 54 -5.03 -3.22 0.42
N LEU A 55 -4.00 -3.86 0.92
CA LEU A 55 -2.79 -4.04 0.16
C LEU A 55 -3.06 -4.87 -1.09
N LYS A 56 -3.82 -5.94 -0.92
CA LYS A 56 -4.19 -6.80 -2.02
C LYS A 56 -5.02 -6.06 -3.06
N ALA A 57 -5.97 -5.26 -2.60
CA ALA A 57 -6.80 -4.47 -3.51
C ALA A 57 -5.97 -3.47 -4.30
N ALA A 58 -5.01 -2.84 -3.64
CA ALA A 58 -4.14 -1.88 -4.32
C ALA A 58 -3.28 -2.56 -5.38
N LYS A 59 -2.73 -3.71 -5.04
CA LYS A 59 -1.91 -4.46 -5.99
C LYS A 59 -2.72 -4.87 -7.20
N LEU A 60 -3.97 -5.24 -6.97
CA LEU A 60 -4.84 -5.66 -8.06
C LEU A 60 -5.05 -4.55 -9.08
N LYS A 61 -5.08 -3.31 -8.63
CA LYS A 61 -5.23 -2.19 -9.55
C LYS A 61 -4.10 -2.11 -10.57
N TYR A 62 -2.89 -2.45 -10.13
CA TYR A 62 -1.76 -2.46 -11.03
C TYR A 62 -1.82 -3.64 -11.98
N GLU A 63 -2.30 -4.77 -11.50
CA GLU A 63 -2.44 -5.94 -12.36
C GLU A 63 -3.49 -5.73 -13.43
N ILE A 64 -4.60 -5.14 -13.07
CA ILE A 64 -5.65 -4.84 -14.03
C ILE A 64 -5.14 -3.87 -15.08
N SER A 65 -4.42 -2.86 -14.65
CA SER A 65 -3.83 -1.88 -15.54
C SER A 65 -2.87 -2.53 -16.51
N ASP A 66 -2.08 -3.46 -16.02
CA ASP A 66 -1.14 -4.19 -16.83
C ASP A 66 -1.84 -5.03 -17.90
N VAL A 67 -2.91 -5.67 -17.51
CA VAL A 67 -3.71 -6.45 -18.44
C VAL A 67 -4.28 -5.55 -19.54
N ASP A 68 -4.78 -4.39 -19.18
CA ASP A 68 -5.28 -3.42 -20.12
C ASP A 68 -4.20 -2.96 -21.08
N ASP A 69 -3.02 -2.74 -20.56
CA ASP A 69 -1.91 -2.31 -21.39
C ASP A 69 -1.53 -3.34 -22.42
N LYS A 70 -1.59 -4.60 -22.03
CA LYS A 70 -1.27 -5.67 -22.94
C LYS A 70 -2.31 -5.83 -24.00
N LYS A 71 -3.50 -5.39 -23.71
CA LYS A 71 -4.51 -5.36 -24.71
C LYS A 71 -4.77 -6.69 -25.35
N PHE A 72 -5.98 -6.99 -25.49
CA PHE A 72 -6.39 -8.19 -26.17
C PHE A 72 -6.17 -8.02 -27.65
N THR A 73 -5.61 -9.00 -28.31
CA THR A 73 -5.49 -8.98 -29.74
C THR A 73 -6.04 -10.28 -30.30
N LEU A 74 -6.57 -10.16 -31.48
CA LEU A 74 -7.18 -11.29 -32.13
C LEU A 74 -6.26 -11.91 -33.15
N ARG A 75 -5.17 -12.22 -32.81
CA ARG A 75 -4.37 -12.72 -33.85
C ARG A 75 -3.55 -13.79 -33.55
#